data_9c0f118788b3a054722967ddbc8fbbe1
#
_entry.id   9c0f118788b3a054722967ddbc8fbbe1
#
_cell.length_a   1.000
_cell.length_b   1.000
_cell.length_c   1.000
_cell.angle_alpha   90.00
_cell.angle_beta   90.00
_cell.angle_gamma   90.00
#
_symmetry.space_group_name_H-M   'P 1'
#
loop_
_entity.id
_entity.type
_entity.pdbx_description
1 polymer ?
#
loop_
_entity_poly.entity_id
_entity_poly.type
_entity_poly.pdbx_seq_one_letter_code
_entity_poly.pdbx_strand_id
1 'polypeptide(L)'
;DNVASDYLGTDSPLYNQMLKTTLLAAVGRVRNRGIKFDNCCVLLGKQGVGKSTFWRFLASNLWFCDTWQQKDLDLYMAIQCCWIYEIAELDRVNPHGEKAAKLKALLSSSKDKFKRPYGKAIGNYPRPSILVSSCNRRDFLGDPTGNRRYWIIDLKDKVIDTNKVLRDRDRIWKSAFLAYKENMVLDLPNVYKEQSYLANLNYEEEHPFLSAISDWLINPITLDSYQEGYIARPIKLDLEQGFTTKDAIVNSKVRDEKTIRQSDFKGASECLRKLGYEQSKNERKNGKVVRLWRKNCSHL
;
A
#
# COMPACT_ATOMS: atom_id res chain seq x y z
N ASP A 1 13.14 -21.45 -9.79
CA ASP A 1 12.79 -21.02 -8.43
C ASP A 1 13.50 -19.71 -8.02
N ASN A 2 14.66 -19.40 -8.57
CA ASN A 2 15.49 -18.23 -8.19
C ASN A 2 15.31 -17.02 -9.11
N VAL A 3 14.12 -16.82 -9.66
CA VAL A 3 13.87 -15.84 -10.71
C VAL A 3 14.16 -14.39 -10.29
N ALA A 4 13.91 -14.02 -9.04
CA ALA A 4 14.25 -12.68 -8.55
C ALA A 4 15.76 -12.54 -8.31
N SER A 5 16.44 -13.57 -7.81
CA SER A 5 17.89 -13.57 -7.68
C SER A 5 18.58 -13.48 -9.04
N ASP A 6 18.10 -14.26 -10.02
CA ASP A 6 18.70 -14.36 -11.35
C ASP A 6 18.55 -13.08 -12.19
N TYR A 7 17.39 -12.40 -12.08
CA TYR A 7 17.04 -11.28 -12.97
C TYR A 7 16.91 -9.93 -12.28
N LEU A 8 16.64 -9.89 -10.97
CA LEU A 8 16.56 -8.66 -10.18
C LEU A 8 17.77 -8.47 -9.25
N GLY A 9 18.65 -9.47 -9.16
CA GLY A 9 19.84 -9.44 -8.33
C GLY A 9 19.55 -9.42 -6.81
N THR A 10 18.45 -10.01 -6.37
CA THR A 10 18.02 -10.01 -4.96
C THR A 10 18.14 -11.42 -4.36
N ASP A 11 18.86 -11.59 -3.24
CA ASP A 11 19.02 -12.91 -2.59
C ASP A 11 17.98 -13.16 -1.50
N SER A 12 16.70 -12.95 -1.83
CA SER A 12 15.59 -13.17 -0.89
C SER A 12 14.68 -14.29 -1.36
N PRO A 13 14.52 -15.36 -0.57
CA PRO A 13 13.55 -16.42 -0.87
C PRO A 13 12.12 -15.89 -1.01
N LEU A 14 11.75 -14.89 -0.19
CA LEU A 14 10.46 -14.21 -0.28
C LEU A 14 10.27 -13.55 -1.65
N TYR A 15 11.28 -12.80 -2.14
CA TYR A 15 11.21 -12.11 -3.43
C TYR A 15 11.16 -13.08 -4.61
N ASN A 16 11.91 -14.19 -4.52
CA ASN A 16 11.82 -15.27 -5.50
C ASN A 16 10.41 -15.85 -5.56
N GLN A 17 9.79 -16.11 -4.41
CA GLN A 17 8.44 -16.64 -4.36
C GLN A 17 7.39 -15.62 -4.87
N MET A 18 7.52 -14.34 -4.51
CA MET A 18 6.65 -13.26 -5.02
C MET A 18 6.68 -13.17 -6.53
N LEU A 19 7.89 -13.08 -7.11
CA LEU A 19 8.04 -12.95 -8.55
C LEU A 19 7.61 -14.23 -9.28
N LYS A 20 7.99 -15.41 -8.78
CA LYS A 20 7.55 -16.70 -9.32
C LYS A 20 6.03 -16.77 -9.38
N THR A 21 5.35 -16.49 -8.26
CA THR A 21 3.87 -16.56 -8.21
C THR A 21 3.21 -15.53 -9.11
N THR A 22 3.80 -14.34 -9.26
CA THR A 22 3.33 -13.32 -10.21
C THR A 22 3.42 -13.81 -11.65
N LEU A 23 4.52 -14.47 -12.04
CA LEU A 23 4.67 -15.04 -13.39
C LEU A 23 3.69 -16.21 -13.62
N LEU A 24 3.48 -17.07 -12.61
CA LEU A 24 2.45 -18.12 -12.67
C LEU A 24 1.05 -17.52 -12.85
N ALA A 25 0.73 -16.45 -12.15
CA ALA A 25 -0.54 -15.74 -12.30
C ALA A 25 -0.71 -15.14 -13.69
N ALA A 26 0.36 -14.61 -14.29
CA ALA A 26 0.35 -14.12 -15.67
C ALA A 26 0.01 -15.24 -16.65
N VAL A 27 0.64 -16.41 -16.53
CA VAL A 27 0.29 -17.60 -17.32
C VAL A 27 -1.16 -18.01 -17.08
N GLY A 28 -1.58 -18.03 -15.81
CA GLY A 28 -2.94 -18.38 -15.41
C GLY A 28 -4.00 -17.50 -16.06
N ARG A 29 -3.77 -16.18 -16.12
CA ARG A 29 -4.68 -15.21 -16.76
C ARG A 29 -4.85 -15.43 -18.26
N VAL A 30 -3.81 -15.87 -18.95
CA VAL A 30 -3.92 -16.22 -20.37
C VAL A 30 -4.67 -17.52 -20.56
N ARG A 31 -4.41 -18.54 -19.72
CA ARG A 31 -5.03 -19.87 -19.85
C ARG A 31 -6.47 -19.91 -19.35
N ASN A 32 -6.77 -19.17 -18.30
CA ASN A 32 -8.08 -19.07 -17.68
C ASN A 32 -8.35 -17.62 -17.29
N ARG A 33 -8.91 -16.84 -18.23
CA ARG A 33 -9.23 -15.44 -18.02
C ARG A 33 -10.09 -15.28 -16.78
N GLY A 34 -9.75 -14.31 -15.94
CA GLY A 34 -10.46 -14.03 -14.69
C GLY A 34 -10.08 -14.97 -13.54
N ILE A 35 -9.06 -15.83 -13.68
CA ILE A 35 -8.55 -16.58 -12.53
C ILE A 35 -8.20 -15.61 -11.38
N LYS A 36 -8.50 -16.01 -10.15
CA LYS A 36 -8.31 -15.17 -8.97
C LYS A 36 -6.83 -14.91 -8.72
N PHE A 37 -6.45 -13.65 -8.71
CA PHE A 37 -5.14 -13.15 -8.33
C PHE A 37 -5.29 -11.67 -7.94
N ASP A 38 -5.20 -11.38 -6.64
CA ASP A 38 -5.48 -10.06 -6.05
C ASP A 38 -4.23 -9.27 -5.71
N ASN A 39 -3.07 -9.86 -5.96
CA ASN A 39 -1.79 -9.28 -5.58
C ASN A 39 -1.19 -8.46 -6.73
N CYS A 40 -0.45 -7.45 -6.36
CA CYS A 40 0.32 -6.58 -7.24
C CYS A 40 1.79 -6.68 -6.86
N CYS A 41 2.61 -7.20 -7.76
CA CYS A 41 4.06 -7.19 -7.58
C CYS A 41 4.59 -5.78 -7.83
N VAL A 42 5.24 -5.20 -6.82
CA VAL A 42 5.79 -3.83 -6.85
C VAL A 42 7.30 -3.90 -6.89
N LEU A 43 7.92 -3.39 -7.94
CA LEU A 43 9.36 -3.19 -7.99
C LEU A 43 9.71 -1.83 -7.39
N LEU A 44 10.34 -1.83 -6.23
CA LEU A 44 10.78 -0.62 -5.53
C LEU A 44 12.27 -0.38 -5.79
N GLY A 45 12.64 0.84 -6.14
CA GLY A 45 14.04 1.22 -6.36
C GLY A 45 14.18 2.56 -7.06
N LYS A 46 15.39 3.09 -7.17
CA LYS A 46 15.68 4.36 -7.82
C LYS A 46 15.15 4.43 -9.25
N GLN A 47 14.91 5.64 -9.73
CA GLN A 47 14.56 5.87 -11.14
C GLN A 47 15.71 5.39 -12.04
N GLY A 48 15.39 4.83 -13.20
CA GLY A 48 16.37 4.40 -14.19
C GLY A 48 16.97 3.00 -13.98
N VAL A 49 16.64 2.27 -12.90
CA VAL A 49 17.18 0.92 -12.64
C VAL A 49 16.54 -0.19 -13.49
N GLY A 50 15.63 0.15 -14.42
CA GLY A 50 15.06 -0.82 -15.38
C GLY A 50 13.74 -1.49 -14.95
N LYS A 51 13.02 -0.99 -13.92
CA LYS A 51 11.78 -1.60 -13.39
C LYS A 51 10.70 -1.81 -14.46
N SER A 52 10.26 -0.74 -15.13
CA SER A 52 9.23 -0.82 -16.17
C SER A 52 9.75 -1.54 -17.42
N THR A 53 11.03 -1.41 -17.73
CA THR A 53 11.66 -2.15 -18.84
C THR A 53 11.63 -3.65 -18.60
N PHE A 54 11.83 -4.10 -17.35
CA PHE A 54 11.72 -5.50 -16.96
C PHE A 54 10.35 -6.09 -17.32
N TRP A 55 9.27 -5.42 -16.91
CA TRP A 55 7.91 -5.87 -17.22
C TRP A 55 7.59 -5.79 -18.69
N ARG A 56 8.02 -4.72 -19.36
CA ARG A 56 7.84 -4.54 -20.80
C ARG A 56 8.54 -5.61 -21.63
N PHE A 57 9.75 -5.99 -21.28
CA PHE A 57 10.47 -7.04 -21.99
C PHE A 57 9.87 -8.42 -21.75
N LEU A 58 9.36 -8.69 -20.56
CA LEU A 58 8.62 -9.92 -20.30
C LEU A 58 7.31 -10.00 -21.11
N ALA A 59 6.52 -8.95 -21.15
CA ALA A 59 5.25 -8.92 -21.87
C ALA A 59 5.40 -8.78 -23.39
N SER A 60 6.52 -8.26 -23.88
CA SER A 60 6.72 -7.60 -25.17
C SER A 60 5.94 -6.28 -25.29
N ASN A 61 6.35 -5.40 -26.22
CA ASN A 61 5.70 -4.09 -26.43
C ASN A 61 4.22 -4.21 -26.80
N LEU A 62 3.83 -5.29 -27.46
CA LEU A 62 2.47 -5.51 -27.92
C LEU A 62 1.47 -5.77 -26.77
N TRP A 63 1.94 -6.43 -25.69
CA TRP A 63 1.09 -6.90 -24.60
C TRP A 63 1.38 -6.21 -23.26
N PHE A 64 2.10 -5.09 -23.29
CA PHE A 64 2.43 -4.26 -22.15
C PHE A 64 1.70 -2.92 -22.23
N CYS A 65 1.20 -2.45 -21.09
CA CYS A 65 0.62 -1.12 -20.94
C CYS A 65 1.06 -0.52 -19.60
N ASP A 66 1.60 0.70 -19.63
CA ASP A 66 2.03 1.48 -18.46
C ASP A 66 1.37 2.86 -18.40
N THR A 67 0.39 3.10 -19.27
CA THR A 67 -0.31 4.38 -19.34
C THR A 67 -1.48 4.40 -18.38
N TRP A 68 -1.36 5.20 -17.32
CA TRP A 68 -2.45 5.40 -16.38
C TRP A 68 -3.61 6.16 -17.03
N GLN A 69 -4.81 5.58 -16.97
CA GLN A 69 -6.02 6.16 -17.51
C GLN A 69 -6.86 6.80 -16.39
N GLN A 70 -7.29 8.04 -16.57
CA GLN A 70 -8.09 8.76 -15.58
C GLN A 70 -9.56 8.30 -15.55
N LYS A 71 -10.10 7.92 -16.71
CA LYS A 71 -11.47 7.44 -16.84
C LYS A 71 -11.53 5.93 -16.64
N ASP A 72 -12.44 5.48 -15.81
CA ASP A 72 -12.62 4.05 -15.49
C ASP A 72 -12.83 3.18 -16.74
N LEU A 73 -13.59 3.69 -17.73
CA LEU A 73 -13.82 2.97 -18.98
C LEU A 73 -12.52 2.72 -19.74
N ASP A 74 -11.72 3.76 -19.92
CA ASP A 74 -10.46 3.69 -20.68
C ASP A 74 -9.46 2.79 -19.93
N LEU A 75 -9.45 2.84 -18.60
CA LEU A 75 -8.64 1.96 -17.75
C LEU A 75 -9.02 0.49 -17.95
N TYR A 76 -10.31 0.16 -17.87
CA TYR A 76 -10.76 -1.22 -18.08
C TYR A 76 -10.48 -1.71 -19.49
N MET A 77 -10.64 -0.86 -20.50
CA MET A 77 -10.30 -1.20 -21.89
C MET A 77 -8.79 -1.46 -22.04
N ALA A 78 -7.94 -0.63 -21.47
CA ALA A 78 -6.49 -0.84 -21.50
C ALA A 78 -6.09 -2.15 -20.81
N ILE A 79 -6.65 -2.45 -19.64
CA ILE A 79 -6.42 -3.70 -18.90
C ILE A 79 -6.87 -4.93 -19.73
N GLN A 80 -7.96 -4.82 -20.50
CA GLN A 80 -8.45 -5.92 -21.34
C GLN A 80 -7.62 -6.14 -22.61
N CYS A 81 -6.82 -5.15 -23.03
CA CYS A 81 -6.01 -5.20 -24.24
C CYS A 81 -4.54 -5.57 -24.01
N CYS A 82 -4.10 -5.73 -22.77
CA CYS A 82 -2.72 -6.08 -22.45
C CYS A 82 -2.64 -7.38 -21.64
N TRP A 83 -1.45 -7.92 -21.47
CA TRP A 83 -1.15 -9.06 -20.61
C TRP A 83 -0.57 -8.62 -19.26
N ILE A 84 0.34 -7.66 -19.29
CA ILE A 84 0.88 -7.02 -18.09
C ILE A 84 0.50 -5.54 -18.13
N TYR A 85 -0.28 -5.11 -17.15
CA TYR A 85 -0.63 -3.71 -16.94
C TYR A 85 0.19 -3.16 -15.78
N GLU A 86 1.06 -2.20 -16.04
CA GLU A 86 1.87 -1.56 -15.01
C GLU A 86 1.17 -0.29 -14.47
N ILE A 87 0.95 -0.26 -13.19
CA ILE A 87 0.61 0.97 -12.46
C ILE A 87 1.94 1.66 -12.16
N ALA A 88 2.40 2.49 -13.11
CA ALA A 88 3.63 3.23 -12.96
C ALA A 88 3.51 4.28 -11.85
N GLU A 89 4.61 4.48 -11.10
CA GLU A 89 4.70 5.50 -10.04
C GLU A 89 3.57 5.40 -9.00
N LEU A 90 3.44 4.23 -8.38
CA LEU A 90 2.41 3.94 -7.38
C LEU A 90 2.38 4.98 -6.24
N ASP A 91 3.51 5.57 -5.92
CA ASP A 91 3.69 6.67 -4.97
C ASP A 91 2.93 7.96 -5.37
N ARG A 92 2.62 8.14 -6.66
CA ARG A 92 1.83 9.28 -7.15
C ARG A 92 0.33 9.00 -7.21
N VAL A 93 -0.05 7.74 -7.22
CA VAL A 93 -1.46 7.32 -7.15
C VAL A 93 -1.90 7.40 -5.69
N ASN A 94 -2.07 8.61 -5.17
CA ASN A 94 -2.39 8.93 -3.77
C ASN A 94 -3.04 7.76 -3.01
N PRO A 95 -2.33 7.08 -2.10
CA PRO A 95 -2.76 5.84 -1.47
C PRO A 95 -3.88 6.02 -0.43
N HIS A 96 -4.37 7.24 -0.22
CA HIS A 96 -5.39 7.56 0.79
C HIS A 96 -6.78 7.76 0.19
N GLY A 97 -7.79 7.51 1.02
CA GLY A 97 -9.18 7.83 0.75
C GLY A 97 -9.79 7.05 -0.40
N GLU A 98 -10.57 7.73 -1.23
CA GLU A 98 -11.37 7.12 -2.30
C GLU A 98 -10.52 6.46 -3.40
N LYS A 99 -9.37 7.06 -3.73
CA LYS A 99 -8.46 6.51 -4.75
C LYS A 99 -7.82 5.20 -4.29
N ALA A 100 -7.44 5.10 -3.02
CA ALA A 100 -6.93 3.85 -2.44
C ALA A 100 -8.00 2.75 -2.46
N ALA A 101 -9.25 3.08 -2.12
CA ALA A 101 -10.37 2.15 -2.19
C ALA A 101 -10.62 1.67 -3.63
N LYS A 102 -10.58 2.56 -4.61
CA LYS A 102 -10.68 2.21 -6.04
C LYS A 102 -9.55 1.27 -6.49
N LEU A 103 -8.32 1.56 -6.10
CA LEU A 103 -7.17 0.73 -6.44
C LEU A 103 -7.29 -0.67 -5.82
N LYS A 104 -7.70 -0.76 -4.55
CA LYS A 104 -7.99 -2.05 -3.90
C LYS A 104 -9.06 -2.85 -4.62
N ALA A 105 -10.16 -2.19 -5.00
CA ALA A 105 -11.24 -2.81 -5.77
C ALA A 105 -10.73 -3.29 -7.14
N LEU A 106 -9.91 -2.48 -7.79
CA LEU A 106 -9.27 -2.83 -9.06
C LEU A 106 -8.37 -4.07 -8.91
N LEU A 107 -7.49 -4.11 -7.91
CA LEU A 107 -6.59 -5.25 -7.68
C LEU A 107 -7.38 -6.54 -7.38
N SER A 108 -8.44 -6.45 -6.58
CA SER A 108 -9.25 -7.59 -6.16
C SER A 108 -10.23 -8.10 -7.23
N SER A 109 -10.38 -7.38 -8.34
CA SER A 109 -11.33 -7.75 -9.38
C SER A 109 -10.75 -8.79 -10.34
N SER A 110 -11.52 -9.85 -10.56
CA SER A 110 -11.22 -10.88 -11.58
C SER A 110 -11.94 -10.63 -12.91
N LYS A 111 -12.92 -9.72 -12.90
CA LYS A 111 -13.74 -9.35 -14.07
C LYS A 111 -13.96 -7.84 -14.07
N ASP A 112 -13.89 -7.24 -15.23
CA ASP A 112 -14.18 -5.81 -15.44
C ASP A 112 -15.60 -5.65 -15.97
N LYS A 113 -16.38 -4.75 -15.36
CA LYS A 113 -17.76 -4.45 -15.76
C LYS A 113 -17.80 -3.10 -16.42
N PHE A 114 -18.05 -3.07 -17.71
CA PHE A 114 -18.22 -1.81 -18.45
C PHE A 114 -19.06 -1.96 -19.70
N LYS A 115 -19.54 -0.84 -20.23
CA LYS A 115 -20.22 -0.77 -21.52
C LYS A 115 -19.18 -0.41 -22.57
N ARG A 116 -18.99 -1.27 -23.57
CA ARG A 116 -18.12 -0.94 -24.72
C ARG A 116 -18.64 0.27 -25.47
N PRO A 117 -17.78 1.08 -26.08
CA PRO A 117 -18.22 2.11 -27.01
C PRO A 117 -19.17 1.52 -28.04
N TYR A 118 -20.29 2.20 -28.27
CA TYR A 118 -21.39 1.76 -29.14
C TYR A 118 -22.11 0.46 -28.73
N GLY A 119 -21.71 -0.16 -27.60
CA GLY A 119 -22.42 -1.33 -27.08
C GLY A 119 -23.82 -0.98 -26.55
N LYS A 120 -24.76 -1.93 -26.57
CA LYS A 120 -26.12 -1.71 -26.04
C LYS A 120 -26.22 -1.97 -24.54
N ALA A 121 -25.41 -2.88 -23.98
CA ALA A 121 -25.48 -3.32 -22.59
C ALA A 121 -24.12 -3.31 -21.91
N ILE A 122 -24.14 -3.30 -20.55
CA ILE A 122 -22.95 -3.52 -19.72
C ILE A 122 -22.58 -5.00 -19.80
N GLY A 123 -21.32 -5.28 -20.15
CA GLY A 123 -20.76 -6.62 -20.18
C GLY A 123 -19.86 -6.91 -18.98
N ASN A 124 -19.68 -8.21 -18.69
CA ASN A 124 -18.68 -8.71 -17.76
C ASN A 124 -17.53 -9.32 -18.56
N TYR A 125 -16.34 -8.76 -18.41
CA TYR A 125 -15.16 -9.18 -19.17
C TYR A 125 -14.15 -9.81 -18.23
N PRO A 126 -13.97 -11.15 -18.26
CA PRO A 126 -12.93 -11.82 -17.48
C PRO A 126 -11.56 -11.24 -17.81
N ARG A 127 -10.80 -10.88 -16.79
CA ARG A 127 -9.53 -10.16 -16.93
C ARG A 127 -8.43 -11.06 -17.50
N PRO A 128 -7.79 -10.68 -18.61
CA PRO A 128 -6.68 -11.44 -19.20
C PRO A 128 -5.33 -11.07 -18.62
N SER A 129 -5.24 -9.92 -17.95
CA SER A 129 -3.99 -9.31 -17.48
C SER A 129 -3.73 -9.51 -16.00
N ILE A 130 -2.47 -9.45 -15.63
CA ILE A 130 -2.04 -9.17 -14.26
C ILE A 130 -1.75 -7.68 -14.09
N LEU A 131 -1.85 -7.21 -12.85
CA LEU A 131 -1.47 -5.85 -12.47
C LEU A 131 -0.14 -5.91 -11.72
N VAL A 132 0.82 -5.11 -12.18
CA VAL A 132 2.13 -4.94 -11.55
C VAL A 132 2.37 -3.46 -11.29
N SER A 133 3.41 -3.11 -10.57
CA SER A 133 3.70 -1.71 -10.29
C SER A 133 5.20 -1.45 -10.18
N SER A 134 5.57 -0.19 -10.34
CA SER A 134 6.87 0.35 -9.98
C SER A 134 6.71 1.52 -9.01
N CYS A 135 7.67 1.66 -8.10
CA CYS A 135 7.72 2.72 -7.13
C CYS A 135 9.15 3.23 -6.94
N ASN A 136 9.30 4.53 -6.68
CA ASN A 136 10.60 5.15 -6.44
C ASN A 136 10.79 5.53 -4.96
N ARG A 137 9.70 5.74 -4.23
CA ARG A 137 9.71 6.13 -2.81
C ARG A 137 9.42 4.93 -1.93
N ARG A 138 9.95 4.95 -0.71
CA ARG A 138 9.73 3.88 0.28
C ARG A 138 8.41 4.04 1.02
N ASP A 139 8.00 5.26 1.29
CA ASP A 139 6.80 5.65 2.02
C ASP A 139 5.60 5.84 1.05
N PHE A 140 4.99 4.76 0.61
CA PHE A 140 3.92 4.83 -0.38
C PHE A 140 2.64 4.04 -0.02
N LEU A 141 2.66 3.27 1.06
CA LEU A 141 1.50 2.52 1.52
C LEU A 141 0.71 3.34 2.55
N GLY A 142 -0.30 4.06 2.10
CA GLY A 142 -1.10 4.93 2.97
C GLY A 142 -2.29 4.28 3.66
N ASP A 143 -2.64 3.03 3.32
CA ASP A 143 -3.80 2.34 3.88
C ASP A 143 -3.43 0.95 4.41
N PRO A 144 -3.28 0.80 5.75
CA PRO A 144 -2.84 -0.45 6.36
C PRO A 144 -3.78 -1.64 6.09
N THR A 145 -5.07 -1.38 5.78
CA THR A 145 -6.06 -2.47 5.56
C THR A 145 -5.91 -3.16 4.20
N GLY A 146 -5.12 -2.60 3.29
CA GLY A 146 -4.92 -3.10 1.92
C GLY A 146 -3.53 -3.63 1.63
N ASN A 147 -2.58 -3.42 2.52
CA ASN A 147 -1.15 -3.62 2.27
C ASN A 147 -0.78 -5.07 1.91
N ARG A 148 -1.52 -6.07 2.36
CA ARG A 148 -1.32 -7.49 2.02
C ARG A 148 -1.39 -7.80 0.51
N ARG A 149 -1.95 -6.88 -0.29
CA ARG A 149 -2.05 -7.05 -1.75
C ARG A 149 -0.78 -6.66 -2.49
N TYR A 150 0.08 -5.90 -1.85
CA TYR A 150 1.32 -5.44 -2.45
C TYR A 150 2.46 -6.37 -2.08
N TRP A 151 3.04 -7.00 -3.07
CA TRP A 151 4.24 -7.82 -2.94
C TRP A 151 5.43 -6.99 -3.38
N ILE A 152 6.12 -6.40 -2.40
CA ILE A 152 7.16 -5.41 -2.63
C ILE A 152 8.50 -6.11 -2.73
N ILE A 153 9.16 -5.94 -3.87
CA ILE A 153 10.54 -6.37 -4.12
C ILE A 153 11.41 -5.13 -4.13
N ASP A 154 12.14 -4.91 -3.05
CA ASP A 154 13.07 -3.79 -2.91
C ASP A 154 14.40 -4.12 -3.63
N LEU A 155 14.61 -3.45 -4.74
CA LEU A 155 15.84 -3.58 -5.54
C LEU A 155 17.03 -2.87 -4.89
N LYS A 156 16.79 -2.04 -3.88
CA LYS A 156 17.80 -1.15 -3.30
C LYS A 156 18.45 -0.30 -4.39
N ASP A 157 19.74 -0.46 -4.59
CA ASP A 157 20.51 0.26 -5.62
C ASP A 157 20.90 -0.61 -6.83
N LYS A 158 20.35 -1.82 -6.92
CA LYS A 158 20.67 -2.76 -8.00
C LYS A 158 20.01 -2.36 -9.31
N VAL A 159 20.76 -2.39 -10.38
CA VAL A 159 20.30 -2.17 -11.75
C VAL A 159 19.94 -3.51 -12.36
N ILE A 160 18.78 -3.59 -12.98
CA ILE A 160 18.30 -4.80 -13.65
C ILE A 160 19.03 -4.95 -14.99
N ASP A 161 19.63 -6.11 -15.26
CA ASP A 161 20.13 -6.46 -16.59
C ASP A 161 18.93 -6.79 -17.51
N THR A 162 18.37 -5.74 -18.09
CA THR A 162 17.21 -5.87 -18.97
C THR A 162 17.53 -6.60 -20.28
N ASN A 163 18.80 -6.58 -20.74
CA ASN A 163 19.23 -7.35 -21.91
C ASN A 163 19.21 -8.86 -21.61
N LYS A 164 19.61 -9.27 -20.41
CA LYS A 164 19.48 -10.65 -19.96
C LYS A 164 18.02 -11.09 -19.92
N VAL A 165 17.13 -10.23 -19.40
CA VAL A 165 15.69 -10.50 -19.37
C VAL A 165 15.14 -10.70 -20.78
N LEU A 166 15.47 -9.81 -21.71
CA LEU A 166 15.02 -9.89 -23.09
C LEU A 166 15.52 -11.19 -23.78
N ARG A 167 16.79 -11.52 -23.61
CA ARG A 167 17.39 -12.75 -24.18
C ARG A 167 16.75 -14.01 -23.62
N ASP A 168 16.47 -14.03 -22.31
CA ASP A 168 16.00 -15.21 -21.60
C ASP A 168 14.46 -15.27 -21.47
N ARG A 169 13.72 -14.30 -22.03
CA ARG A 169 12.27 -14.15 -21.90
C ARG A 169 11.50 -15.44 -22.16
N ASP A 170 11.76 -16.08 -23.26
CA ASP A 170 10.99 -17.28 -23.64
C ASP A 170 11.30 -18.47 -22.73
N ARG A 171 12.54 -18.55 -22.19
CA ARG A 171 12.91 -19.53 -21.18
C ARG A 171 12.20 -19.27 -19.86
N ILE A 172 12.10 -18.00 -19.43
CA ILE A 172 11.37 -17.61 -18.24
C ILE A 172 9.90 -18.05 -18.35
N TRP A 173 9.25 -17.73 -19.47
CA TRP A 173 7.84 -18.10 -19.68
C TRP A 173 7.62 -19.59 -19.83
N LYS A 174 8.52 -20.32 -20.47
CA LYS A 174 8.50 -21.79 -20.53
C LYS A 174 8.54 -22.39 -19.13
N SER A 175 9.46 -21.91 -18.29
CA SER A 175 9.60 -22.39 -16.90
C SER A 175 8.35 -22.05 -16.06
N ALA A 176 7.81 -20.83 -16.20
CA ALA A 176 6.58 -20.42 -15.52
C ALA A 176 5.37 -21.26 -15.96
N PHE A 177 5.27 -21.57 -17.26
CA PHE A 177 4.20 -22.41 -17.79
C PHE A 177 4.28 -23.85 -17.28
N LEU A 178 5.46 -24.45 -17.22
CA LEU A 178 5.64 -25.80 -16.67
C LEU A 178 5.27 -25.84 -15.17
N ALA A 179 5.78 -24.88 -14.40
CA ALA A 179 5.45 -24.77 -12.97
C ALA A 179 3.95 -24.51 -12.72
N TYR A 180 3.28 -23.73 -13.58
CA TYR A 180 1.84 -23.52 -13.52
C TYR A 180 1.05 -24.82 -13.75
N LYS A 181 1.51 -25.68 -14.66
CA LYS A 181 0.86 -26.98 -14.91
C LYS A 181 1.00 -27.95 -13.73
N GLU A 182 2.11 -27.89 -13.01
CA GLU A 182 2.37 -28.73 -11.84
C GLU A 182 1.66 -28.24 -10.59
N ASN A 183 1.58 -26.92 -10.40
CA ASN A 183 1.00 -26.32 -9.20
C ASN A 183 0.25 -25.03 -9.54
N MET A 184 -1.08 -25.05 -9.39
CA MET A 184 -1.95 -23.92 -9.68
C MET A 184 -2.18 -22.97 -8.48
N VAL A 185 -1.42 -23.08 -7.39
CA VAL A 185 -1.56 -22.17 -6.24
C VAL A 185 -0.97 -20.80 -6.61
N LEU A 186 -1.85 -19.82 -6.80
CA LEU A 186 -1.50 -18.44 -7.17
C LEU A 186 -1.50 -17.52 -5.94
N ASP A 187 -0.89 -17.99 -4.86
CA ASP A 187 -0.78 -17.26 -3.61
C ASP A 187 0.54 -17.63 -2.91
N LEU A 188 0.97 -16.80 -1.96
CA LEU A 188 2.14 -17.09 -1.16
C LEU A 188 1.84 -18.18 -0.11
N PRO A 189 2.78 -19.09 0.18
CA PRO A 189 2.75 -19.90 1.40
C PRO A 189 2.60 -19.02 2.65
N ASN A 190 1.96 -19.55 3.70
CA ASN A 190 1.64 -18.77 4.90
C ASN A 190 2.86 -18.12 5.54
N VAL A 191 4.00 -18.81 5.59
CA VAL A 191 5.26 -18.27 6.11
C VAL A 191 5.69 -17.00 5.34
N TYR A 192 5.53 -16.96 4.05
CA TYR A 192 5.87 -15.81 3.22
C TYR A 192 4.80 -14.71 3.27
N LYS A 193 3.53 -15.05 3.55
CA LYS A 193 2.48 -14.03 3.77
C LYS A 193 2.80 -13.19 5.00
N GLU A 194 3.20 -13.83 6.09
CA GLU A 194 3.59 -13.15 7.33
C GLU A 194 4.84 -12.29 7.12
N GLN A 195 5.87 -12.84 6.50
CA GLN A 195 7.08 -12.07 6.15
C GLN A 195 6.77 -10.88 5.25
N SER A 196 5.91 -11.06 4.24
CA SER A 196 5.48 -9.98 3.37
C SER A 196 4.71 -8.89 4.12
N TYR A 197 3.83 -9.27 5.04
CA TYR A 197 3.10 -8.33 5.87
C TYR A 197 4.05 -7.51 6.76
N LEU A 198 4.96 -8.16 7.45
CA LEU A 198 5.95 -7.48 8.30
C LEU A 198 6.87 -6.55 7.49
N ALA A 199 7.32 -7.01 6.31
CA ALA A 199 8.12 -6.17 5.43
C ALA A 199 7.36 -4.93 4.94
N ASN A 200 6.05 -5.05 4.68
CA ASN A 200 5.23 -3.94 4.20
C ASN A 200 5.04 -2.82 5.23
N LEU A 201 5.18 -3.11 6.53
CA LEU A 201 5.15 -2.08 7.58
C LEU A 201 6.25 -1.03 7.40
N ASN A 202 7.39 -1.40 6.80
CA ASN A 202 8.50 -0.48 6.51
C ASN A 202 8.22 0.47 5.33
N TYR A 203 7.14 0.25 4.60
CA TYR A 203 6.75 1.05 3.44
C TYR A 203 5.45 1.83 3.66
N GLU A 204 4.92 1.77 4.89
CA GLU A 204 3.76 2.57 5.26
C GLU A 204 4.14 4.04 5.38
N GLU A 205 3.34 4.90 4.76
CA GLU A 205 3.49 6.33 4.89
C GLU A 205 3.25 6.74 6.35
N GLU A 206 4.18 7.51 6.90
CA GLU A 206 3.98 8.09 8.22
C GLU A 206 2.90 9.17 8.16
N HIS A 207 1.93 9.07 9.05
CA HIS A 207 0.91 10.11 9.14
C HIS A 207 1.57 11.43 9.51
N PRO A 208 1.23 12.56 8.84
CA PRO A 208 1.86 13.87 9.10
C PRO A 208 1.82 14.33 10.56
N PHE A 209 0.89 13.78 11.35
CA PHE A 209 0.75 14.08 12.77
C PHE A 209 1.68 13.28 13.68
N LEU A 210 2.29 12.19 13.17
CA LEU A 210 2.98 11.21 14.02
C LEU A 210 4.16 11.85 14.76
N SER A 211 5.03 12.56 14.05
CA SER A 211 6.18 13.23 14.65
C SER A 211 5.75 14.27 15.70
N ALA A 212 4.84 15.16 15.33
CA ALA A 212 4.40 16.23 16.24
C ALA A 212 3.71 15.69 17.50
N ILE A 213 2.88 14.63 17.37
CA ILE A 213 2.24 13.99 18.53
C ILE A 213 3.29 13.25 19.36
N SER A 214 4.26 12.58 18.73
CA SER A 214 5.35 11.88 19.43
C SER A 214 6.19 12.87 20.25
N ASP A 215 6.59 13.99 19.65
CA ASP A 215 7.37 15.03 20.32
C ASP A 215 6.60 15.65 21.50
N TRP A 216 5.30 15.90 21.32
CA TRP A 216 4.45 16.35 22.41
C TRP A 216 4.34 15.33 23.55
N LEU A 217 4.24 14.04 23.28
CA LEU A 217 4.15 12.99 24.29
C LEU A 217 5.43 12.83 25.12
N ILE A 218 6.59 13.22 24.58
CA ILE A 218 7.85 13.26 25.33
C ILE A 218 7.83 14.38 26.38
N ASN A 219 7.26 15.54 26.03
CA ASN A 219 7.11 16.69 26.93
C ASN A 219 5.68 17.27 26.86
N PRO A 220 4.71 16.61 27.49
CA PRO A 220 3.29 16.91 27.35
C PRO A 220 2.93 18.20 28.07
N ILE A 221 2.90 19.30 27.31
CA ILE A 221 2.52 20.63 27.81
C ILE A 221 1.15 20.98 27.22
N THR A 222 0.24 21.48 28.05
CA THR A 222 -0.99 22.14 27.65
C THR A 222 -0.92 23.63 28.03
N LEU A 223 -1.60 24.48 27.28
CA LEU A 223 -1.79 25.86 27.65
C LEU A 223 -3.07 25.97 28.49
N ASP A 224 -2.97 26.61 29.65
CA ASP A 224 -4.14 26.86 30.46
C ASP A 224 -5.15 27.72 29.68
N SER A 225 -6.44 27.47 29.88
CA SER A 225 -7.50 28.16 29.14
C SER A 225 -7.41 29.65 29.35
N TYR A 226 -7.38 30.38 28.23
CA TYR A 226 -7.35 31.83 28.15
C TYR A 226 -8.45 32.44 29.03
N GLN A 227 -8.04 33.14 30.09
CA GLN A 227 -8.84 34.22 30.65
C GLN A 227 -8.28 35.54 30.05
N GLU A 228 -9.15 36.37 29.49
CA GLU A 228 -8.76 37.65 28.87
C GLU A 228 -7.85 38.43 29.82
N GLY A 229 -6.62 38.70 29.38
CA GLY A 229 -5.64 39.54 30.10
C GLY A 229 -4.52 38.78 30.80
N TYR A 230 -4.46 37.45 30.78
CA TYR A 230 -3.35 36.68 31.38
C TYR A 230 -2.51 35.95 30.33
N ILE A 231 -1.18 35.93 30.52
CA ILE A 231 -0.26 35.15 29.74
C ILE A 231 -0.53 33.68 30.06
N ALA A 232 -0.94 32.87 29.06
CA ALA A 232 -1.16 31.47 29.22
C ALA A 232 0.09 30.75 29.78
N ARG A 233 -0.03 30.13 30.94
CA ARG A 233 1.09 29.39 31.55
C ARG A 233 1.09 27.96 31.04
N PRO A 234 2.25 27.41 30.64
CA PRO A 234 2.35 26.03 30.30
C PRO A 234 2.17 25.14 31.55
N ILE A 235 1.21 24.20 31.48
CA ILE A 235 0.99 23.20 32.50
C ILE A 235 1.41 21.85 31.93
N LYS A 236 2.24 21.10 32.69
CA LYS A 236 2.60 19.74 32.30
C LYS A 236 1.41 18.81 32.54
N LEU A 237 1.00 18.12 31.49
CA LEU A 237 -0.08 17.14 31.54
C LEU A 237 0.43 15.85 32.16
N ASP A 238 -0.36 15.28 33.08
CA ASP A 238 -0.11 13.94 33.58
C ASP A 238 -0.73 12.91 32.62
N LEU A 239 0.11 12.25 31.84
CA LEU A 239 -0.31 11.26 30.86
C LEU A 239 -0.94 10.01 31.50
N GLU A 240 -0.65 9.71 32.79
CA GLU A 240 -1.25 8.59 33.51
C GLU A 240 -2.75 8.80 33.73
N GLN A 241 -3.18 10.03 33.96
CA GLN A 241 -4.60 10.39 34.05
C GLN A 241 -5.32 10.29 32.72
N GLY A 242 -4.58 10.23 31.63
CA GLY A 242 -5.08 10.18 30.27
C GLY A 242 -5.47 11.56 29.68
N PHE A 243 -5.51 11.59 28.35
CA PHE A 243 -5.83 12.79 27.55
C PHE A 243 -6.77 12.44 26.40
N THR A 244 -7.47 13.44 25.87
CA THR A 244 -8.37 13.24 24.74
C THR A 244 -7.64 13.31 23.40
N THR A 245 -8.24 12.80 22.33
CA THR A 245 -7.70 12.99 20.97
C THR A 245 -7.56 14.45 20.60
N LYS A 246 -8.49 15.30 21.09
CA LYS A 246 -8.44 16.75 20.90
C LYS A 246 -7.21 17.37 21.57
N ASP A 247 -6.89 16.96 22.80
CA ASP A 247 -5.71 17.43 23.52
C ASP A 247 -4.43 17.10 22.74
N ALA A 248 -4.33 15.89 22.19
CA ALA A 248 -3.20 15.50 21.35
C ALA A 248 -3.07 16.37 20.10
N ILE A 249 -4.15 16.67 19.39
CA ILE A 249 -4.14 17.47 18.17
C ILE A 249 -3.74 18.93 18.47
N VAL A 250 -4.36 19.54 19.48
CA VAL A 250 -4.17 20.95 19.81
C VAL A 250 -2.78 21.20 20.42
N ASN A 251 -2.43 20.40 21.43
CA ASN A 251 -1.20 20.62 22.20
C ASN A 251 0.07 20.23 21.43
N SER A 252 -0.02 19.27 20.48
CA SER A 252 1.06 19.00 19.53
C SER A 252 1.20 20.04 18.41
N LYS A 253 0.32 21.05 18.39
CA LYS A 253 0.27 22.14 17.39
C LYS A 253 0.05 21.65 15.95
N VAL A 254 -0.51 20.47 15.78
CA VAL A 254 -0.84 19.92 14.46
C VAL A 254 -1.98 20.72 13.81
N ARG A 255 -2.94 21.16 14.61
CA ARG A 255 -4.06 22.02 14.19
C ARG A 255 -4.45 22.97 15.32
N ASP A 256 -4.88 24.16 14.92
CA ASP A 256 -5.56 25.06 15.84
C ASP A 256 -6.95 24.51 16.19
N GLU A 257 -7.38 24.73 17.42
CA GLU A 257 -8.66 24.21 17.94
C GLU A 257 -9.86 24.54 17.04
N LYS A 258 -9.86 25.75 16.45
CA LYS A 258 -10.95 26.24 15.58
C LYS A 258 -10.95 25.59 14.18
N THR A 259 -9.87 24.94 13.77
CA THR A 259 -9.68 24.40 12.42
C THR A 259 -9.71 22.87 12.36
N ILE A 260 -9.94 22.18 13.49
CA ILE A 260 -9.96 20.72 13.57
C ILE A 260 -11.13 20.17 12.76
N ARG A 261 -10.83 19.19 11.91
CA ARG A 261 -11.80 18.46 11.10
C ARG A 261 -12.02 17.04 11.63
N GLN A 262 -13.11 16.40 11.24
CA GLN A 262 -13.39 15.00 11.60
C GLN A 262 -12.27 14.04 11.16
N SER A 263 -11.63 14.29 10.01
CA SER A 263 -10.48 13.53 9.53
C SER A 263 -9.26 13.61 10.45
N ASP A 264 -9.05 14.75 11.12
CA ASP A 264 -7.90 14.97 12.00
C ASP A 264 -8.01 14.10 13.27
N PHE A 265 -9.24 13.93 13.79
CA PHE A 265 -9.48 12.99 14.91
C PHE A 265 -9.14 11.55 14.55
N LYS A 266 -9.46 11.12 13.32
CA LYS A 266 -9.14 9.78 12.85
C LYS A 266 -7.62 9.61 12.72
N GLY A 267 -6.93 10.55 12.07
CA GLY A 267 -5.48 10.53 11.89
C GLY A 267 -4.72 10.54 13.21
N ALA A 268 -5.10 11.43 14.14
CA ALA A 268 -4.47 11.49 15.46
C ALA A 268 -4.70 10.18 16.26
N SER A 269 -5.89 9.59 16.16
CA SER A 269 -6.19 8.30 16.82
C SER A 269 -5.34 7.15 16.25
N GLU A 270 -5.07 7.15 14.96
CA GLU A 270 -4.18 6.18 14.30
C GLU A 270 -2.72 6.36 14.78
N CYS A 271 -2.25 7.61 14.87
CA CYS A 271 -0.93 7.94 15.41
C CYS A 271 -0.76 7.48 16.86
N LEU A 272 -1.73 7.76 17.71
CA LEU A 272 -1.69 7.37 19.13
C LEU A 272 -1.64 5.86 19.31
N ARG A 273 -2.39 5.08 18.51
CA ARG A 273 -2.29 3.61 18.53
C ARG A 273 -0.91 3.12 18.10
N LYS A 274 -0.32 3.71 17.04
CA LYS A 274 1.07 3.41 16.60
C LYS A 274 2.09 3.69 17.70
N LEU A 275 1.86 4.71 18.51
CA LEU A 275 2.71 5.09 19.65
C LEU A 275 2.46 4.28 20.92
N GLY A 276 1.60 3.25 20.85
CA GLY A 276 1.34 2.33 21.98
C GLY A 276 0.33 2.85 22.99
N TYR A 277 -0.55 3.78 22.59
CA TYR A 277 -1.64 4.26 23.43
C TYR A 277 -2.95 3.55 23.08
N GLU A 278 -3.75 3.27 24.10
CA GLU A 278 -5.09 2.70 23.96
C GLU A 278 -6.15 3.69 24.41
N GLN A 279 -7.29 3.66 23.72
CA GLN A 279 -8.42 4.53 24.05
C GLN A 279 -9.36 3.80 25.02
N SER A 280 -9.66 4.44 26.17
CA SER A 280 -10.60 3.92 27.15
C SER A 280 -12.02 3.83 26.58
N LYS A 281 -12.86 3.04 27.24
CA LYS A 281 -14.32 3.16 27.09
C LYS A 281 -14.77 4.55 27.61
N ASN A 282 -16.03 4.89 27.37
CA ASN A 282 -16.60 6.16 27.83
C ASN A 282 -16.42 6.34 29.35
N GLU A 283 -15.71 7.39 29.73
CA GLU A 283 -15.49 7.80 31.13
C GLU A 283 -16.15 9.16 31.39
N ARG A 284 -16.50 9.47 32.65
CA ARG A 284 -17.01 10.79 33.03
C ARG A 284 -15.86 11.64 33.58
N LYS A 285 -15.56 12.75 32.93
CA LYS A 285 -14.61 13.78 33.42
C LYS A 285 -15.30 15.14 33.39
N ASN A 286 -15.32 15.83 34.55
CA ASN A 286 -15.98 17.14 34.69
C ASN A 286 -17.43 17.17 34.17
N GLY A 287 -18.19 16.12 34.47
CA GLY A 287 -19.61 16.01 34.06
C GLY A 287 -19.87 15.63 32.61
N LYS A 288 -18.82 15.57 31.76
CA LYS A 288 -18.91 15.18 30.35
C LYS A 288 -18.42 13.77 30.13
N VAL A 289 -19.06 13.05 29.19
CA VAL A 289 -18.58 11.74 28.75
C VAL A 289 -17.43 11.95 27.77
N VAL A 290 -16.26 11.38 28.09
CA VAL A 290 -15.03 11.48 27.29
C VAL A 290 -14.39 10.11 27.11
N ARG A 291 -13.57 9.97 26.09
CA ARG A 291 -12.67 8.84 25.89
C ARG A 291 -11.24 9.31 26.04
N LEU A 292 -10.50 8.66 26.91
CA LEU A 292 -9.13 9.03 27.23
C LEU A 292 -8.14 8.05 26.63
N TRP A 293 -6.99 8.56 26.22
CA TRP A 293 -5.85 7.76 25.77
C TRP A 293 -4.90 7.58 26.95
N ARG A 294 -4.42 6.34 27.13
CA ARG A 294 -3.40 5.96 28.14
C ARG A 294 -2.37 5.03 27.50
N LYS A 295 -1.14 5.08 27.97
CA LYS A 295 -0.10 4.18 27.49
C LYS A 295 -0.45 2.74 27.87
N ASN A 296 -0.34 1.82 26.92
CA ASN A 296 -0.56 0.40 27.18
C ASN A 296 0.66 -0.15 27.95
N CYS A 297 0.46 -0.55 29.23
CA CYS A 297 1.52 -1.12 30.08
C CYS A 297 1.74 -2.62 29.83
N SER A 298 1.10 -3.24 28.85
CA SER A 298 1.15 -4.70 28.62
C SER A 298 2.34 -5.17 27.76
N HIS A 299 3.29 -4.30 27.41
CA HIS A 299 4.50 -4.63 26.64
C HIS A 299 5.76 -4.05 27.32
N LEU A 300 6.00 -4.45 28.57
CA LEU A 300 7.31 -4.40 29.24
C LEU A 300 7.77 -5.82 29.52
#